data_3677bfa5415affd606c473e97ade6297
#
_entry.id   3677bfa5415affd606c473e97ade6297
#
_cell.length_a   1.000
_cell.length_b   1.000
_cell.length_c   1.000
_cell.angle_alpha   90.00
_cell.angle_beta   90.00
_cell.angle_gamma   90.00
#
_symmetry.space_group_name_H-M   'P 1'
#
loop_
_entity.id
_entity.type
_entity.pdbx_description
1 polymer ?
#
loop_
_entity_poly.entity_id
_entity_poly.type
_entity_poly.pdbx_seq_one_letter_code
_entity_poly.pdbx_strand_id
1 'polypeptide(L)'
;MTMKRMTDIQGASILVVGATGGLGREISRLLADRGALMTLAARDGGRLEALGIDGSRVAGDVTRPGIPAHMVASALSAHGKLDGVIYAAGAVAFGATTELSDEVLERLWQVNTRGWMSLLREATPALANSAQSGGSPFAVTLSGVVAESPTAGIAAYSAVKSALHAYGIAAGRELRRSGIRLMDARPGHTETELSKHPLAGVAPAFPQGLSPDAVATRLVEAIANDEKDLPSSSF
;
A
#
# COMPACT_ATOMS: atom_id res chain seq x y z
N MET A 1 -29.71 -0.09 -16.45
CA MET A 1 -28.69 0.89 -16.04
C MET A 1 -28.19 0.46 -14.68
N THR A 2 -27.07 -0.27 -14.62
CA THR A 2 -26.52 -0.79 -13.37
C THR A 2 -25.94 0.41 -12.60
N MET A 3 -26.50 0.74 -11.45
CA MET A 3 -25.93 1.79 -10.59
C MET A 3 -24.49 1.42 -10.31
N LYS A 4 -23.55 2.35 -10.62
CA LYS A 4 -22.14 2.19 -10.29
C LYS A 4 -22.05 2.12 -8.77
N ARG A 5 -21.63 0.98 -8.25
CA ARG A 5 -21.42 0.79 -6.82
C ARG A 5 -20.23 1.68 -6.44
N MET A 6 -20.39 2.56 -5.47
CA MET A 6 -19.32 3.40 -4.93
C MET A 6 -18.91 2.82 -3.58
N THR A 7 -17.61 2.76 -3.30
CA THR A 7 -17.16 2.40 -1.96
C THR A 7 -17.45 3.56 -1.01
N ASP A 8 -18.28 3.31 0.00
CA ASP A 8 -18.51 4.28 1.07
C ASP A 8 -17.28 4.27 2.00
N ILE A 9 -16.56 5.37 2.06
CA ILE A 9 -15.41 5.54 2.93
C ILE A 9 -15.85 5.88 4.35
N GLN A 10 -16.98 6.56 4.53
CA GLN A 10 -17.47 6.93 5.84
C GLN A 10 -17.82 5.69 6.67
N GLY A 11 -17.22 5.56 7.83
CA GLY A 11 -17.39 4.39 8.71
C GLY A 11 -16.73 3.10 8.20
N ALA A 12 -16.01 3.10 7.07
CA ALA A 12 -15.23 1.96 6.63
C ALA A 12 -14.00 1.76 7.54
N SER A 13 -13.75 0.55 7.99
CA SER A 13 -12.53 0.19 8.73
C SER A 13 -11.39 -0.08 7.77
N ILE A 14 -10.34 0.74 7.84
CA ILE A 14 -9.22 0.71 6.88
C ILE A 14 -7.89 0.58 7.62
N LEU A 15 -7.13 -0.45 7.27
CA LEU A 15 -5.74 -0.66 7.71
C LEU A 15 -4.77 -0.08 6.69
N VAL A 16 -3.93 0.88 7.11
CA VAL A 16 -2.85 1.44 6.28
C VAL A 16 -1.51 0.99 6.84
N VAL A 17 -0.77 0.19 6.07
CA VAL A 17 0.59 -0.25 6.41
C VAL A 17 1.61 0.65 5.72
N GLY A 18 2.53 1.22 6.48
CA GLY A 18 3.42 2.28 6.03
C GLY A 18 2.85 3.69 6.25
N ALA A 19 1.94 3.83 7.21
CA ALA A 19 1.22 5.07 7.52
C ALA A 19 2.13 6.28 7.84
N THR A 20 3.36 6.07 8.27
CA THR A 20 4.33 7.14 8.57
C THR A 20 5.18 7.56 7.36
N GLY A 21 5.04 6.89 6.22
CA GLY A 21 5.70 7.24 4.96
C GLY A 21 5.00 8.40 4.25
N GLY A 22 5.66 9.02 3.27
CA GLY A 22 5.12 10.21 2.58
C GLY A 22 3.73 9.97 2.00
N LEU A 23 3.54 8.93 1.18
CA LEU A 23 2.22 8.60 0.63
C LEU A 23 1.27 8.02 1.68
N GLY A 24 1.75 7.12 2.54
CA GLY A 24 0.91 6.50 3.57
C GLY A 24 0.28 7.51 4.52
N ARG A 25 1.02 8.55 4.88
CA ARG A 25 0.53 9.65 5.72
C ARG A 25 -0.59 10.43 5.04
N GLU A 26 -0.38 10.87 3.79
CA GLU A 26 -1.38 11.67 3.08
C GLU A 26 -2.64 10.84 2.76
N ILE A 27 -2.49 9.58 2.37
CA ILE A 27 -3.62 8.66 2.19
C ILE A 27 -4.41 8.49 3.50
N SER A 28 -3.71 8.28 4.62
CA SER A 28 -4.35 8.10 5.93
C SER A 28 -5.12 9.34 6.36
N ARG A 29 -4.55 10.54 6.17
CA ARG A 29 -5.19 11.82 6.46
C ARG A 29 -6.47 11.98 5.64
N LEU A 30 -6.40 11.80 4.32
CA LEU A 30 -7.54 11.96 3.42
C LEU A 30 -8.68 10.97 3.70
N LEU A 31 -8.36 9.74 4.12
CA LEU A 31 -9.36 8.75 4.50
C LEU A 31 -10.00 9.08 5.85
N ALA A 32 -9.20 9.51 6.84
CA ALA A 32 -9.70 9.98 8.13
C ALA A 32 -10.63 11.20 7.98
N ASP A 33 -10.25 12.17 7.15
CA ASP A 33 -11.04 13.37 6.83
C ASP A 33 -12.39 13.01 6.18
N ARG A 34 -12.48 11.83 5.53
CA ARG A 34 -13.73 11.27 4.96
C ARG A 34 -14.48 10.35 5.93
N GLY A 35 -14.08 10.31 7.19
CA GLY A 35 -14.76 9.57 8.26
C GLY A 35 -14.46 8.07 8.30
N ALA A 36 -13.36 7.59 7.70
CA ALA A 36 -12.92 6.22 7.86
C ALA A 36 -12.45 5.92 9.29
N LEU A 37 -12.68 4.71 9.77
CA LEU A 37 -12.14 4.17 11.02
C LEU A 37 -10.74 3.62 10.74
N MET A 38 -9.72 4.37 11.18
CA MET A 38 -8.34 4.10 10.79
C MET A 38 -7.63 3.13 11.72
N THR A 39 -6.87 2.20 11.14
CA THR A 39 -5.79 1.47 11.82
C THR A 39 -4.48 1.79 11.09
N LEU A 40 -3.58 2.45 11.79
CA LEU A 40 -2.32 2.98 11.24
C LEU A 40 -1.17 2.08 11.68
N ALA A 41 -0.46 1.49 10.72
CA ALA A 41 0.64 0.57 11.00
C ALA A 41 1.95 1.06 10.40
N ALA A 42 3.03 1.02 11.18
CA ALA A 42 4.39 1.32 10.75
C ALA A 42 5.40 0.69 11.70
N ARG A 43 6.69 0.71 11.34
CA ARG A 43 7.77 0.14 12.16
C ARG A 43 8.06 0.95 13.44
N ASP A 44 7.93 2.25 13.35
CA ASP A 44 8.29 3.20 14.40
C ASP A 44 7.03 3.69 15.12
N GLY A 45 6.85 3.26 16.36
CA GLY A 45 5.71 3.63 17.20
C GLY A 45 5.70 5.13 17.56
N GLY A 46 6.86 5.74 17.79
CA GLY A 46 6.95 7.16 18.10
C GLY A 46 6.50 8.04 16.91
N ARG A 47 6.86 7.65 15.68
CA ARG A 47 6.38 8.32 14.48
C ARG A 47 4.89 8.10 14.23
N LEU A 48 4.33 6.94 14.63
CA LEU A 48 2.89 6.70 14.58
C LEU A 48 2.12 7.62 15.53
N GLU A 49 2.60 7.79 16.75
CA GLU A 49 1.99 8.70 17.73
C GLU A 49 2.02 10.16 17.28
N ALA A 50 3.11 10.55 16.62
CA ALA A 50 3.31 11.91 16.12
C ALA A 50 2.50 12.25 14.84
N LEU A 51 1.76 11.29 14.24
CA LEU A 51 1.02 11.54 12.99
C LEU A 51 -0.10 12.58 13.11
N GLY A 52 -0.71 12.70 14.31
CA GLY A 52 -1.86 13.59 14.51
C GLY A 52 -3.12 13.16 13.73
N ILE A 53 -3.21 11.89 13.34
CA ILE A 53 -4.38 11.30 12.67
C ILE A 53 -5.08 10.39 13.67
N ASP A 54 -6.41 10.52 13.81
CA ASP A 54 -7.20 9.67 14.68
C ASP A 54 -7.22 8.21 14.19
N GLY A 55 -7.14 7.27 15.13
CA GLY A 55 -7.19 5.85 14.81
C GLY A 55 -6.37 4.97 15.73
N SER A 56 -6.54 3.67 15.61
CA SER A 56 -5.73 2.65 16.27
C SER A 56 -4.32 2.62 15.67
N ARG A 57 -3.31 2.32 16.49
CA ARG A 57 -1.89 2.31 16.09
C ARG A 57 -1.27 0.95 16.33
N VAL A 58 -0.51 0.46 15.35
CA VAL A 58 0.18 -0.83 15.42
C VAL A 58 1.64 -0.68 15.00
N ALA A 59 2.53 -0.73 15.96
CA ALA A 59 3.97 -0.71 15.69
C ALA A 59 4.46 -2.12 15.35
N GLY A 60 5.14 -2.28 14.20
CA GLY A 60 5.73 -3.55 13.80
C GLY A 60 6.33 -3.54 12.40
N ASP A 61 7.34 -4.38 12.20
CA ASP A 61 7.91 -4.60 10.85
C ASP A 61 7.11 -5.69 10.13
N VAL A 62 6.39 -5.30 9.09
CA VAL A 62 5.51 -6.18 8.29
C VAL A 62 6.25 -7.38 7.68
N THR A 63 7.59 -7.34 7.62
CA THR A 63 8.40 -8.45 7.10
C THR A 63 8.63 -9.56 8.13
N ARG A 64 8.35 -9.31 9.41
CA ARG A 64 8.53 -10.30 10.48
C ARG A 64 7.32 -11.25 10.57
N PRO A 65 7.58 -12.56 10.79
CA PRO A 65 6.50 -13.53 11.00
C PRO A 65 5.52 -13.09 12.10
N GLY A 66 4.22 -13.28 11.87
CA GLY A 66 3.16 -12.94 12.81
C GLY A 66 2.74 -11.47 12.84
N ILE A 67 3.59 -10.53 12.40
CA ILE A 67 3.24 -9.09 12.40
C ILE A 67 2.08 -8.77 11.44
N PRO A 68 2.02 -9.28 10.20
CA PRO A 68 0.84 -9.08 9.34
C PRO A 68 -0.47 -9.53 10.00
N ALA A 69 -0.48 -10.71 10.62
CA ALA A 69 -1.65 -11.22 11.36
C ALA A 69 -2.01 -10.31 12.54
N HIS A 70 -1.01 -9.83 13.30
CA HIS A 70 -1.22 -8.90 14.42
C HIS A 70 -1.82 -7.57 13.94
N MET A 71 -1.36 -7.01 12.82
CA MET A 71 -1.93 -5.79 12.24
C MET A 71 -3.42 -5.95 11.89
N VAL A 72 -3.79 -7.06 11.27
CA VAL A 72 -5.18 -7.38 10.95
C VAL A 72 -6.01 -7.59 12.21
N ALA A 73 -5.51 -8.36 13.18
CA ALA A 73 -6.19 -8.60 14.45
C ALA A 73 -6.43 -7.30 15.23
N SER A 74 -5.48 -6.36 15.19
CA SER A 74 -5.62 -5.05 15.83
C SER A 74 -6.72 -4.21 15.17
N ALA A 75 -6.84 -4.23 13.84
CA ALA A 75 -7.94 -3.56 13.14
C ALA A 75 -9.30 -4.16 13.52
N LEU A 76 -9.39 -5.48 13.57
CA LEU A 76 -10.62 -6.18 13.97
C LEU A 76 -10.98 -5.90 15.43
N SER A 77 -9.99 -5.86 16.34
CA SER A 77 -10.21 -5.54 17.75
C SER A 77 -10.69 -4.11 17.95
N ALA A 78 -10.15 -3.16 17.18
CA ALA A 78 -10.52 -1.75 17.29
C ALA A 78 -11.90 -1.42 16.70
N HIS A 79 -12.27 -2.08 15.59
CA HIS A 79 -13.42 -1.65 14.78
C HIS A 79 -14.46 -2.76 14.53
N GLY A 80 -14.21 -4.00 14.96
CA GLY A 80 -15.11 -5.14 14.76
C GLY A 80 -15.19 -5.66 13.32
N LYS A 81 -14.57 -4.98 12.36
CA LYS A 81 -14.60 -5.31 10.92
C LYS A 81 -13.34 -4.80 10.22
N LEU A 82 -13.12 -5.26 8.98
CA LEU A 82 -12.08 -4.73 8.10
C LEU A 82 -12.66 -4.60 6.68
N ASP A 83 -12.75 -3.38 6.18
CA ASP A 83 -13.33 -3.06 4.87
C ASP A 83 -12.25 -2.69 3.85
N GLY A 84 -11.08 -2.25 4.29
CA GLY A 84 -10.00 -1.87 3.40
C GLY A 84 -8.61 -2.14 3.95
N VAL A 85 -7.67 -2.50 3.06
CA VAL A 85 -6.24 -2.60 3.36
C VAL A 85 -5.44 -1.83 2.32
N ILE A 86 -4.54 -0.97 2.77
CA ILE A 86 -3.64 -0.21 1.90
C ILE A 86 -2.20 -0.49 2.30
N TYR A 87 -1.40 -0.94 1.33
CA TYR A 87 0.01 -1.22 1.52
C TYR A 87 0.86 -0.11 0.91
N ALA A 88 1.23 0.85 1.74
CA ALA A 88 2.10 1.97 1.39
C ALA A 88 3.54 1.81 1.92
N ALA A 89 3.87 0.63 2.48
CA ALA A 89 5.24 0.33 2.87
C ALA A 89 6.09 0.00 1.64
N GLY A 90 7.31 0.54 1.62
CA GLY A 90 8.25 0.30 0.54
C GLY A 90 9.69 0.59 0.96
N ALA A 91 10.63 0.06 0.19
CA ALA A 91 12.05 0.35 0.28
C ALA A 91 12.62 0.42 -1.14
N VAL A 92 13.62 1.25 -1.36
CA VAL A 92 14.31 1.42 -2.64
C VAL A 92 15.81 1.20 -2.47
N ALA A 93 16.47 0.74 -3.52
CA ALA A 93 17.92 0.74 -3.63
C ALA A 93 18.32 1.21 -5.03
N PHE A 94 19.42 1.93 -5.10
CA PHE A 94 20.04 2.41 -6.32
C PHE A 94 21.39 1.71 -6.50
N GLY A 95 21.81 1.50 -7.73
CA GLY A 95 23.10 0.93 -8.08
C GLY A 95 23.04 0.03 -9.32
N ALA A 96 24.20 -0.28 -9.86
CA ALA A 96 24.34 -1.22 -10.95
C ALA A 96 23.97 -2.64 -10.49
N THR A 97 23.55 -3.48 -11.42
CA THR A 97 23.16 -4.88 -11.14
C THR A 97 24.25 -5.68 -10.43
N THR A 98 25.50 -5.33 -10.65
CA THR A 98 26.68 -6.00 -10.07
C THR A 98 27.09 -5.48 -8.68
N GLU A 99 26.44 -4.45 -8.16
CA GLU A 99 26.85 -3.74 -6.93
C GLU A 99 25.98 -4.03 -5.71
N LEU A 100 24.76 -4.53 -5.92
CA LEU A 100 23.84 -4.78 -4.82
C LEU A 100 24.14 -6.13 -4.14
N SER A 101 24.26 -6.10 -2.81
CA SER A 101 24.46 -7.32 -2.02
C SER A 101 23.16 -8.15 -1.91
N ASP A 102 23.34 -9.44 -1.58
CA ASP A 102 22.20 -10.36 -1.38
C ASP A 102 21.26 -9.87 -0.25
N GLU A 103 21.80 -9.23 0.80
CA GLU A 103 21.00 -8.69 1.90
C GLU A 103 20.10 -7.54 1.44
N VAL A 104 20.60 -6.69 0.52
CA VAL A 104 19.81 -5.61 -0.07
C VAL A 104 18.73 -6.18 -0.98
N LEU A 105 19.05 -7.18 -1.81
CA LEU A 105 18.09 -7.85 -2.68
C LEU A 105 16.98 -8.53 -1.87
N GLU A 106 17.34 -9.27 -0.82
CA GLU A 106 16.39 -9.92 0.07
C GLU A 106 15.51 -8.89 0.80
N ARG A 107 16.09 -7.77 1.29
CA ARG A 107 15.33 -6.73 1.95
C ARG A 107 14.34 -6.02 1.01
N LEU A 108 14.74 -5.76 -0.23
CA LEU A 108 13.84 -5.23 -1.26
C LEU A 108 12.66 -6.16 -1.48
N TRP A 109 12.91 -7.46 -1.63
CA TRP A 109 11.88 -8.48 -1.80
C TRP A 109 10.94 -8.55 -0.61
N GLN A 110 11.49 -8.65 0.60
CA GLN A 110 10.71 -8.77 1.83
C GLN A 110 9.77 -7.59 2.05
N VAL A 111 10.27 -6.36 1.86
CA VAL A 111 9.48 -5.16 2.11
C VAL A 111 8.47 -4.91 1.00
N ASN A 112 8.91 -4.94 -0.28
CA ASN A 112 8.02 -4.49 -1.36
C ASN A 112 7.02 -5.56 -1.81
N THR A 113 7.36 -6.85 -1.71
CA THR A 113 6.56 -7.92 -2.32
C THR A 113 6.03 -8.90 -1.28
N ARG A 114 6.93 -9.60 -0.55
CA ARG A 114 6.53 -10.64 0.41
C ARG A 114 5.66 -10.09 1.54
N GLY A 115 5.99 -8.90 2.05
CA GLY A 115 5.21 -8.24 3.12
C GLY A 115 3.76 -8.02 2.71
N TRP A 116 3.55 -7.56 1.49
CA TRP A 116 2.21 -7.44 0.92
C TRP A 116 1.50 -8.80 0.78
N MET A 117 2.17 -9.79 0.20
CA MET A 117 1.59 -11.13 0.04
C MET A 117 1.13 -11.71 1.40
N SER A 118 1.96 -11.54 2.44
CA SER A 118 1.64 -11.98 3.79
C SER A 118 0.46 -11.22 4.38
N LEU A 119 0.44 -9.89 4.25
CA LEU A 119 -0.65 -9.06 4.75
C LEU A 119 -1.98 -9.38 4.06
N LEU A 120 -1.97 -9.50 2.74
CA LEU A 120 -3.18 -9.80 1.96
C LEU A 120 -3.77 -11.17 2.34
N ARG A 121 -2.91 -12.18 2.54
CA ARG A 121 -3.34 -13.50 3.01
C ARG A 121 -4.07 -13.41 4.36
N GLU A 122 -3.49 -12.69 5.32
CA GLU A 122 -4.09 -12.53 6.66
C GLU A 122 -5.36 -11.68 6.64
N ALA A 123 -5.44 -10.67 5.76
CA ALA A 123 -6.59 -9.78 5.67
C ALA A 123 -7.77 -10.39 4.90
N THR A 124 -7.52 -11.31 3.98
CA THR A 124 -8.53 -11.87 3.07
C THR A 124 -9.78 -12.42 3.79
N PRO A 125 -9.69 -13.19 4.90
CA PRO A 125 -10.89 -13.66 5.59
C PRO A 125 -11.77 -12.53 6.12
N ALA A 126 -11.18 -11.48 6.70
CA ALA A 126 -11.91 -10.35 7.23
C ALA A 126 -12.56 -9.50 6.13
N LEU A 127 -11.83 -9.26 5.02
CA LEU A 127 -12.37 -8.58 3.84
C LEU A 127 -13.53 -9.39 3.21
N ALA A 128 -13.41 -10.72 3.13
CA ALA A 128 -14.50 -11.56 2.63
C ALA A 128 -15.74 -11.49 3.51
N ASN A 129 -15.58 -11.44 4.84
CA ASN A 129 -16.69 -11.23 5.77
C ASN A 129 -17.36 -9.87 5.56
N SER A 130 -16.59 -8.80 5.29
CA SER A 130 -17.16 -7.49 4.93
C SER A 130 -18.00 -7.58 3.66
N ALA A 131 -17.51 -8.27 2.61
CA ALA A 131 -18.27 -8.47 1.38
C ALA A 131 -19.59 -9.22 1.62
N GLN A 132 -19.56 -10.31 2.42
CA GLN A 132 -20.73 -11.11 2.78
C GLN A 132 -21.76 -10.29 3.57
N SER A 133 -21.30 -9.32 4.35
CA SER A 133 -22.15 -8.38 5.09
C SER A 133 -22.67 -7.20 4.24
N GLY A 134 -22.47 -7.25 2.92
CA GLY A 134 -22.96 -6.24 1.98
C GLY A 134 -22.00 -5.05 1.75
N GLY A 135 -20.80 -5.08 2.34
CA GLY A 135 -19.76 -4.08 2.12
C GLY A 135 -19.13 -4.16 0.72
N SER A 136 -18.26 -3.21 0.41
CA SER A 136 -17.46 -3.16 -0.83
C SER A 136 -15.97 -3.17 -0.48
N PRO A 137 -15.42 -4.28 0.06
CA PRO A 137 -14.07 -4.33 0.55
C PRO A 137 -13.04 -4.22 -0.56
N PHE A 138 -11.90 -3.62 -0.19
CA PHE A 138 -10.82 -3.39 -1.13
C PHE A 138 -9.44 -3.66 -0.52
N ALA A 139 -8.48 -3.93 -1.39
CA ALA A 139 -7.08 -4.03 -1.07
C ALA A 139 -6.27 -3.23 -2.11
N VAL A 140 -5.36 -2.36 -1.65
CA VAL A 140 -4.59 -1.46 -2.50
C VAL A 140 -3.10 -1.64 -2.26
N THR A 141 -2.33 -1.70 -3.35
CA THR A 141 -0.87 -1.69 -3.34
C THR A 141 -0.33 -0.60 -4.26
N LEU A 142 0.94 -0.24 -4.07
CA LEU A 142 1.65 0.77 -4.84
C LEU A 142 2.89 0.14 -5.46
N SER A 143 2.77 -0.36 -6.69
CA SER A 143 3.92 -0.89 -7.42
C SER A 143 4.75 0.22 -8.08
N GLY A 144 4.11 1.31 -8.50
CA GLY A 144 4.78 2.45 -9.13
C GLY A 144 5.11 2.23 -10.60
N VAL A 145 5.42 3.32 -11.31
CA VAL A 145 5.73 3.32 -12.75
C VAL A 145 6.87 2.37 -13.13
N VAL A 146 7.79 2.09 -12.21
CA VAL A 146 8.92 1.15 -12.45
C VAL A 146 8.48 -0.29 -12.66
N ALA A 147 7.24 -0.64 -12.31
CA ALA A 147 6.63 -1.92 -12.64
C ALA A 147 6.15 -2.00 -14.10
N GLU A 148 5.84 -0.84 -14.71
CA GLU A 148 5.47 -0.72 -16.13
C GLU A 148 6.70 -0.48 -17.02
N SER A 149 7.65 0.34 -16.52
CA SER A 149 8.85 0.77 -17.25
C SER A 149 10.09 0.56 -16.39
N PRO A 150 10.62 -0.68 -16.33
CA PRO A 150 11.84 -0.98 -15.61
C PRO A 150 13.02 -0.09 -16.05
N THR A 151 13.78 0.44 -15.09
CA THR A 151 14.76 1.48 -15.34
C THR A 151 16.17 1.05 -14.92
N ALA A 152 17.18 1.41 -15.70
CA ALA A 152 18.59 1.18 -15.37
C ALA A 152 18.97 1.91 -14.07
N GLY A 153 19.88 1.33 -13.29
CA GLY A 153 20.31 1.85 -11.98
C GLY A 153 19.34 1.54 -10.82
N ILE A 154 18.16 0.99 -11.11
CA ILE A 154 17.17 0.51 -10.14
C ILE A 154 16.57 -0.84 -10.55
N ALA A 155 17.35 -1.68 -11.21
CA ALA A 155 16.87 -2.93 -11.79
C ALA A 155 16.25 -3.86 -10.73
N ALA A 156 16.89 -4.05 -9.57
CA ALA A 156 16.37 -4.88 -8.49
C ALA A 156 15.05 -4.32 -7.91
N TYR A 157 14.96 -3.01 -7.73
CA TYR A 157 13.72 -2.36 -7.29
C TYR A 157 12.61 -2.51 -8.33
N SER A 158 12.92 -2.32 -9.62
CA SER A 158 11.97 -2.55 -10.71
C SER A 158 11.46 -4.00 -10.71
N ALA A 159 12.35 -4.97 -10.50
CA ALA A 159 12.00 -6.39 -10.47
C ALA A 159 11.00 -6.72 -9.35
N VAL A 160 11.24 -6.25 -8.11
CA VAL A 160 10.33 -6.51 -6.98
C VAL A 160 8.99 -5.77 -7.14
N LYS A 161 8.98 -4.59 -7.77
CA LYS A 161 7.75 -3.85 -8.06
C LYS A 161 6.96 -4.49 -9.21
N SER A 162 7.63 -5.03 -10.23
CA SER A 162 6.99 -5.82 -11.29
C SER A 162 6.41 -7.12 -10.73
N ALA A 163 7.10 -7.80 -9.81
CA ALA A 163 6.58 -8.97 -9.12
C ALA A 163 5.33 -8.64 -8.28
N LEU A 164 5.33 -7.50 -7.57
CA LEU A 164 4.18 -7.00 -6.83
C LEU A 164 2.98 -6.76 -7.75
N HIS A 165 3.19 -6.09 -8.89
CA HIS A 165 2.17 -5.85 -9.91
C HIS A 165 1.61 -7.15 -10.49
N ALA A 166 2.48 -8.07 -10.92
CA ALA A 166 2.07 -9.36 -11.48
C ALA A 166 1.26 -10.20 -10.47
N TYR A 167 1.70 -10.22 -9.20
CA TYR A 167 0.95 -10.84 -8.11
C TYR A 167 -0.43 -10.18 -7.94
N GLY A 168 -0.50 -8.85 -7.97
CA GLY A 168 -1.76 -8.10 -7.87
C GLY A 168 -2.77 -8.49 -8.95
N ILE A 169 -2.33 -8.66 -10.19
CA ILE A 169 -3.20 -9.09 -11.31
C ILE A 169 -3.78 -10.48 -11.04
N ALA A 170 -2.94 -11.45 -10.63
CA ALA A 170 -3.38 -12.82 -10.38
C ALA A 170 -4.31 -12.91 -9.16
N ALA A 171 -3.86 -12.38 -8.02
CA ALA A 171 -4.62 -12.34 -6.77
C ALA A 171 -5.96 -11.60 -6.92
N GLY A 172 -5.99 -10.51 -7.69
CA GLY A 172 -7.23 -9.77 -7.95
C GLY A 172 -8.28 -10.59 -8.69
N ARG A 173 -7.87 -11.53 -9.58
CA ARG A 173 -8.79 -12.47 -10.23
C ARG A 173 -9.36 -13.50 -9.25
N GLU A 174 -8.54 -13.98 -8.31
CA GLU A 174 -8.94 -14.93 -7.28
C GLU A 174 -9.90 -14.27 -6.28
N LEU A 175 -9.52 -13.12 -5.73
CA LEU A 175 -10.23 -12.41 -4.69
C LEU A 175 -11.60 -11.84 -5.15
N ARG A 176 -11.75 -11.57 -6.45
CA ARG A 176 -13.02 -11.12 -7.02
C ARG A 176 -14.17 -12.09 -6.74
N ARG A 177 -13.89 -13.40 -6.66
CA ARG A 177 -14.91 -14.42 -6.31
C ARG A 177 -15.42 -14.28 -4.88
N SER A 178 -14.60 -13.71 -4.00
CA SER A 178 -14.95 -13.40 -2.61
C SER A 178 -15.50 -11.97 -2.44
N GLY A 179 -15.76 -11.26 -3.54
CA GLY A 179 -16.27 -9.89 -3.50
C GLY A 179 -15.25 -8.83 -3.14
N ILE A 180 -13.94 -9.16 -3.11
CA ILE A 180 -12.88 -8.24 -2.75
C ILE A 180 -12.28 -7.62 -4.01
N ARG A 181 -12.19 -6.30 -4.04
CA ARG A 181 -11.55 -5.54 -5.11
C ARG A 181 -10.07 -5.31 -4.76
N LEU A 182 -9.17 -5.73 -5.63
CA LEU A 182 -7.75 -5.40 -5.54
C LEU A 182 -7.42 -4.34 -6.58
N MET A 183 -6.71 -3.30 -6.17
CA MET A 183 -6.24 -2.21 -7.03
C MET A 183 -4.73 -2.04 -6.85
N ASP A 184 -4.01 -1.88 -7.94
CA ASP A 184 -2.59 -1.54 -7.95
C ASP A 184 -2.38 -0.15 -8.53
N ALA A 185 -1.78 0.74 -7.75
CA ALA A 185 -1.47 2.10 -8.16
C ALA A 185 -0.01 2.20 -8.62
N ARG A 186 0.22 2.83 -9.77
CA ARG A 186 1.54 2.94 -10.40
C ARG A 186 1.95 4.40 -10.63
N PRO A 187 1.97 5.25 -9.57
CA PRO A 187 2.40 6.63 -9.73
C PRO A 187 3.85 6.70 -10.23
N GLY A 188 4.16 7.80 -10.91
CA GLY A 188 5.52 8.19 -11.27
C GLY A 188 6.35 8.55 -10.04
N HIS A 189 7.55 9.12 -10.27
CA HIS A 189 8.34 9.68 -9.18
C HIS A 189 7.50 10.65 -8.36
N THR A 190 7.48 10.42 -7.06
CA THR A 190 6.69 11.22 -6.10
C THR A 190 7.63 11.77 -5.03
N GLU A 191 7.54 13.05 -4.73
CA GLU A 191 8.41 13.77 -3.81
C GLU A 191 8.18 13.32 -2.35
N THR A 192 8.84 12.22 -1.98
CA THR A 192 8.79 11.64 -0.64
C THR A 192 10.19 11.37 -0.11
N GLU A 193 10.29 11.03 1.17
CA GLU A 193 11.55 10.65 1.80
C GLU A 193 12.10 9.27 1.33
N LEU A 194 11.34 8.50 0.54
CA LEU A 194 11.73 7.16 0.13
C LEU A 194 13.08 7.14 -0.61
N SER A 195 13.27 8.02 -1.58
CA SER A 195 14.50 8.11 -2.37
C SER A 195 15.67 8.71 -1.61
N LYS A 196 15.41 9.44 -0.52
CA LYS A 196 16.44 10.04 0.35
C LYS A 196 17.02 9.06 1.37
N HIS A 197 16.32 7.93 1.60
CA HIS A 197 16.73 6.89 2.55
C HIS A 197 16.77 5.50 1.88
N PRO A 198 17.58 5.33 0.80
CA PRO A 198 17.68 4.06 0.12
C PRO A 198 18.39 3.00 0.98
N LEU A 199 18.14 1.73 0.70
CA LEU A 199 18.85 0.61 1.32
C LEU A 199 20.31 0.55 0.87
N ALA A 200 20.58 0.97 -0.37
CA ALA A 200 21.93 1.06 -0.97
C ALA A 200 21.95 2.11 -2.07
N GLY A 201 23.15 2.60 -2.37
CA GLY A 201 23.39 3.58 -3.42
C GLY A 201 22.86 4.97 -3.11
N VAL A 202 22.83 5.82 -4.12
CA VAL A 202 22.39 7.22 -4.04
C VAL A 202 21.37 7.46 -5.14
N ALA A 203 20.28 8.15 -4.81
CA ALA A 203 19.29 8.53 -5.80
C ALA A 203 19.90 9.43 -6.87
N PRO A 204 19.63 9.18 -8.16
CA PRO A 204 20.01 10.15 -9.20
C PRO A 204 19.24 11.46 -9.03
N ALA A 205 19.68 12.50 -9.71
CA ALA A 205 18.90 13.72 -9.83
C ALA A 205 17.63 13.42 -10.65
N PHE A 206 16.51 13.34 -9.97
CA PHE A 206 15.22 13.19 -10.64
C PHE A 206 14.69 14.55 -11.12
N PRO A 207 13.95 14.60 -12.24
CA PRO A 207 13.08 15.73 -12.52
C PRO A 207 12.08 15.94 -11.37
N GLN A 208 11.50 17.11 -11.25
CA GLN A 208 10.44 17.37 -10.28
C GLN A 208 9.32 16.30 -10.42
N GLY A 209 9.06 15.62 -9.33
CA GLY A 209 8.07 14.56 -9.26
C GLY A 209 6.67 15.05 -8.92
N LEU A 210 5.75 14.12 -8.82
CA LEU A 210 4.38 14.37 -8.36
C LEU A 210 4.37 14.75 -6.88
N SER A 211 3.44 15.61 -6.46
CA SER A 211 3.25 15.88 -5.04
C SER A 211 2.60 14.67 -4.34
N PRO A 212 3.01 14.32 -3.11
CA PRO A 212 2.38 13.24 -2.35
C PRO A 212 0.87 13.42 -2.15
N ASP A 213 0.43 14.67 -1.95
CA ASP A 213 -0.98 15.00 -1.79
C ASP A 213 -1.79 14.72 -3.06
N ALA A 214 -1.29 15.13 -4.25
CA ALA A 214 -1.96 14.84 -5.51
C ALA A 214 -2.11 13.34 -5.78
N VAL A 215 -1.04 12.57 -5.54
CA VAL A 215 -1.06 11.11 -5.69
C VAL A 215 -2.03 10.46 -4.70
N ALA A 216 -2.02 10.89 -3.44
CA ALA A 216 -2.92 10.38 -2.41
C ALA A 216 -4.38 10.72 -2.71
N THR A 217 -4.67 11.96 -3.15
CA THR A 217 -6.01 12.40 -3.56
C THR A 217 -6.53 11.53 -4.69
N ARG A 218 -5.75 11.36 -5.77
CA ARG A 218 -6.13 10.52 -6.90
C ARG A 218 -6.41 9.07 -6.49
N LEU A 219 -5.59 8.52 -5.60
CA LEU A 219 -5.76 7.15 -5.10
C LEU A 219 -7.05 7.01 -4.26
N VAL A 220 -7.32 7.95 -3.36
CA VAL A 220 -8.53 7.92 -2.52
C VAL A 220 -9.80 8.12 -3.37
N GLU A 221 -9.75 8.93 -4.42
CA GLU A 221 -10.83 9.06 -5.40
C GLU A 221 -11.05 7.74 -6.16
N ALA A 222 -9.97 7.06 -6.58
CA ALA A 222 -10.07 5.76 -7.24
C ALA A 222 -10.72 4.70 -6.33
N ILE A 223 -10.39 4.71 -5.03
CA ILE A 223 -11.05 3.84 -4.04
C ILE A 223 -12.55 4.13 -4.00
N ALA A 224 -12.95 5.39 -3.84
CA ALA A 224 -14.35 5.80 -3.77
C ALA A 224 -15.13 5.47 -5.05
N ASN A 225 -14.49 5.59 -6.21
CA ASN A 225 -15.08 5.33 -7.53
C ASN A 225 -15.04 3.86 -7.97
N ASP A 226 -14.63 2.93 -7.11
CA ASP A 226 -14.50 1.50 -7.40
C ASP A 226 -13.58 1.18 -8.60
N GLU A 227 -12.56 1.99 -8.83
CA GLU A 227 -11.59 1.72 -9.88
C GLU A 227 -10.81 0.44 -9.54
N LYS A 228 -10.43 -0.31 -10.58
CA LYS A 228 -9.78 -1.62 -10.42
C LYS A 228 -8.31 -1.59 -10.73
N ASP A 229 -7.86 -0.55 -11.38
CA ASP A 229 -6.47 -0.37 -11.83
C ASP A 229 -6.16 1.11 -11.92
N LEU A 230 -4.94 1.50 -11.55
CA LEU A 230 -4.51 2.89 -11.54
C LEU A 230 -3.13 3.00 -12.19
N PRO A 231 -3.06 2.93 -13.54
CA PRO A 231 -1.81 3.00 -14.28
C PRO A 231 -1.10 4.34 -14.11
N SER A 232 0.18 4.39 -14.48
CA SER A 232 0.98 5.63 -14.38
C SER A 232 0.38 6.80 -15.15
N SER A 233 -0.31 6.54 -16.24
CA SER A 233 -1.03 7.54 -17.04
C SER A 233 -2.25 8.16 -16.34
N SER A 234 -2.61 7.68 -15.17
CA SER A 234 -3.75 8.17 -14.38
C SER A 234 -3.39 9.26 -13.38
N PHE A 235 -2.08 9.57 -13.25
CA PHE A 235 -1.56 10.56 -12.30
C PHE A 235 -1.08 11.86 -12.95
#